data_307250c77c064a6f58798609d5debb42
#
_entry.id   307250c77c064a6f58798609d5debb42
#
_cell.length_a   1.000
_cell.length_b   1.000
_cell.length_c   1.000
_cell.angle_alpha   90.00
_cell.angle_beta   90.00
_cell.angle_gamma   90.00
#
_symmetry.space_group_name_H-M   'P 1'
#
loop_
_entity.id
_entity.type
_entity.pdbx_description
1 polymer ?
#
loop_
_entity_poly.entity_id
_entity_poly.type
_entity_poly.pdbx_seq_one_letter_code
_entity_poly.pdbx_strand_id
1 'polypeptide(L)'
;MKLFFAFLTFLVVSGATLLPEKPASYWKKAEKNLERIYKSPDITRKSVELNEKELSGINSQFVNNGIYHLLNGKEFVGFMVLTSSMGRFEPFDYMVVYNTDMSVKEIDVLNYTSPHGGEVASQKWLKQFVGYNGKHLKYGSDIDAITGATYSASSLVKDIGTITNYMKKIKH
;
A
#
# COMPACT_ATOMS: atom_id res chain seq x y z
N MET A 1 -63.60 6.52 17.79
CA MET A 1 -62.53 7.44 17.49
C MET A 1 -61.21 6.67 17.70
N LYS A 2 -60.63 6.11 16.59
CA LYS A 2 -59.45 5.27 16.64
C LYS A 2 -58.24 6.14 16.26
N LEU A 3 -57.33 6.37 17.22
CA LEU A 3 -56.06 7.07 16.98
C LEU A 3 -55.11 6.12 16.26
N PHE A 4 -54.72 6.49 15.05
CA PHE A 4 -53.63 5.84 14.31
C PHE A 4 -52.32 6.50 14.77
N PHE A 5 -51.49 5.78 15.49
CA PHE A 5 -50.09 6.17 15.75
C PHE A 5 -49.27 5.77 14.52
N ALA A 6 -48.85 6.75 13.74
CA ALA A 6 -47.88 6.56 12.67
C ALA A 6 -46.47 6.47 13.28
N PHE A 7 -45.89 5.28 13.27
CA PHE A 7 -44.50 5.06 13.64
C PHE A 7 -43.61 5.52 12.47
N LEU A 8 -43.02 6.71 12.60
CA LEU A 8 -42.04 7.22 11.65
C LEU A 8 -40.71 6.53 11.93
N THR A 9 -40.39 5.46 11.19
CA THR A 9 -39.09 4.80 11.24
C THR A 9 -38.05 5.72 10.59
N PHE A 10 -37.22 6.37 11.40
CA PHE A 10 -36.07 7.13 10.94
C PHE A 10 -35.00 6.16 10.46
N LEU A 11 -34.90 5.99 9.14
CA LEU A 11 -33.83 5.21 8.49
C LEU A 11 -32.53 5.99 8.61
N VAL A 12 -31.70 5.68 9.61
CA VAL A 12 -30.34 6.21 9.70
C VAL A 12 -29.53 5.55 8.58
N VAL A 13 -29.45 6.22 7.44
CA VAL A 13 -28.47 5.86 6.40
C VAL A 13 -27.10 6.22 6.95
N SER A 14 -26.42 5.22 7.51
CA SER A 14 -25.01 5.31 7.85
C SER A 14 -24.25 5.61 6.56
N GLY A 15 -23.88 6.86 6.35
CA GLY A 15 -23.06 7.29 5.22
C GLY A 15 -21.64 6.73 5.36
N ALA A 16 -21.45 5.46 5.04
CA ALA A 16 -20.12 4.96 4.73
C ALA A 16 -19.66 5.74 3.49
N THR A 17 -18.73 6.66 3.66
CA THR A 17 -18.01 7.28 2.56
C THR A 17 -17.26 6.16 1.84
N LEU A 18 -17.86 5.63 0.77
CA LEU A 18 -17.19 4.71 -0.14
C LEU A 18 -16.02 5.48 -0.76
N LEU A 19 -14.82 5.21 -0.27
CA LEU A 19 -13.61 5.66 -0.94
C LEU A 19 -13.62 5.08 -2.36
N PRO A 20 -13.20 5.85 -3.38
CA PRO A 20 -13.20 5.38 -4.74
C PRO A 20 -12.37 4.10 -4.83
N GLU A 21 -13.01 3.01 -5.25
CA GLU A 21 -12.35 1.75 -5.45
C GLU A 21 -11.32 1.89 -6.58
N LYS A 22 -10.12 1.33 -6.37
CA LYS A 22 -9.08 1.35 -7.42
C LYS A 22 -9.56 0.58 -8.65
N PRO A 23 -9.22 1.04 -9.88
CA PRO A 23 -9.64 0.38 -11.12
C PRO A 23 -9.27 -1.11 -11.15
N ALA A 24 -10.09 -1.94 -11.81
CA ALA A 24 -9.85 -3.38 -11.96
C ALA A 24 -8.46 -3.70 -12.58
N SER A 25 -7.96 -2.84 -13.48
CA SER A 25 -6.63 -2.97 -14.07
C SER A 25 -5.49 -2.86 -13.04
N TYR A 26 -5.69 -2.06 -12.02
CA TYR A 26 -4.76 -1.89 -10.90
C TYR A 26 -4.61 -3.19 -10.10
N TRP A 27 -5.73 -3.80 -9.73
CA TRP A 27 -5.75 -5.08 -9.02
C TRP A 27 -5.14 -6.20 -9.85
N LYS A 28 -5.47 -6.27 -11.13
CA LYS A 28 -4.90 -7.27 -12.05
C LYS A 28 -3.38 -7.19 -12.11
N LYS A 29 -2.80 -5.96 -12.10
CA LYS A 29 -1.35 -5.78 -12.08
C LYS A 29 -0.74 -6.23 -10.74
N ALA A 30 -1.36 -5.87 -9.62
CA ALA A 30 -0.91 -6.27 -8.29
C ALA A 30 -0.94 -7.80 -8.13
N GLU A 31 -2.01 -8.47 -8.54
CA GLU A 31 -2.17 -9.93 -8.50
C GLU A 31 -1.10 -10.64 -9.35
N LYS A 32 -0.91 -10.21 -10.59
CA LYS A 32 0.15 -10.75 -11.45
C LYS A 32 1.55 -10.61 -10.84
N ASN A 33 1.81 -9.49 -10.17
CA ASN A 33 3.08 -9.29 -9.47
C ASN A 33 3.21 -10.24 -8.27
N LEU A 34 2.14 -10.46 -7.50
CA LEU A 34 2.15 -11.44 -6.39
C LEU A 34 2.43 -12.86 -6.90
N GLU A 35 1.75 -13.31 -7.97
CA GLU A 35 2.01 -14.61 -8.57
C GLU A 35 3.48 -14.77 -8.99
N ARG A 36 4.08 -13.72 -9.56
CA ARG A 36 5.50 -13.69 -9.93
C ARG A 36 6.42 -13.77 -8.71
N ILE A 37 6.13 -12.99 -7.66
CA ILE A 37 6.94 -12.89 -6.44
C ILE A 37 6.95 -14.22 -5.68
N TYR A 38 5.80 -14.86 -5.56
CA TYR A 38 5.64 -16.12 -4.82
C TYR A 38 5.76 -17.37 -5.71
N LYS A 39 5.82 -17.20 -7.03
CA LYS A 39 5.83 -18.28 -8.02
C LYS A 39 4.66 -19.26 -7.82
N SER A 40 3.51 -18.75 -7.45
CA SER A 40 2.31 -19.50 -7.14
C SER A 40 1.06 -18.76 -7.62
N PRO A 41 0.12 -19.44 -8.30
CA PRO A 41 -1.18 -18.87 -8.65
C PRO A 41 -2.15 -18.84 -7.46
N ASP A 42 -1.83 -19.56 -6.37
CA ASP A 42 -2.72 -19.70 -5.20
C ASP A 42 -2.54 -18.57 -4.17
N ILE A 43 -1.81 -17.51 -4.55
CA ILE A 43 -1.67 -16.33 -3.70
C ILE A 43 -2.98 -15.59 -3.62
N THR A 44 -3.48 -15.42 -2.41
CA THR A 44 -4.67 -14.65 -2.09
C THR A 44 -4.36 -13.54 -1.10
N ARG A 45 -5.23 -12.54 -1.03
CA ARG A 45 -5.12 -11.43 -0.09
C ARG A 45 -6.38 -11.32 0.77
N LYS A 46 -6.19 -10.99 2.04
CA LYS A 46 -7.27 -10.69 2.97
C LYS A 46 -7.00 -9.32 3.59
N SER A 47 -7.98 -8.41 3.52
CA SER A 47 -7.86 -7.07 4.10
C SER A 47 -7.57 -7.15 5.60
N VAL A 48 -6.67 -6.30 6.07
CA VAL A 48 -6.41 -6.10 7.50
C VAL A 48 -7.33 -4.99 7.98
N GLU A 49 -8.17 -5.31 8.97
CA GLU A 49 -9.00 -4.31 9.64
C GLU A 49 -8.18 -3.62 10.72
N LEU A 50 -8.04 -2.31 10.61
CA LEU A 50 -7.31 -1.48 11.56
C LEU A 50 -8.30 -0.81 12.51
N ASN A 51 -7.99 -0.81 13.80
CA ASN A 51 -8.77 -0.06 14.77
C ASN A 51 -8.41 1.45 14.76
N GLU A 52 -9.23 2.29 15.39
CA GLU A 52 -9.03 3.75 15.39
C GLU A 52 -7.67 4.19 15.93
N LYS A 53 -7.11 3.47 16.90
CA LYS A 53 -5.80 3.77 17.48
C LYS A 53 -4.67 3.47 16.49
N GLU A 54 -4.80 2.41 15.73
CA GLU A 54 -3.87 2.05 14.65
C GLU A 54 -3.98 3.06 13.52
N LEU A 55 -5.20 3.47 13.16
CA LEU A 55 -5.45 4.49 12.15
C LEU A 55 -4.89 5.86 12.53
N SER A 56 -4.94 6.27 13.79
CA SER A 56 -4.44 7.58 14.25
C SER A 56 -2.94 7.77 14.09
N GLY A 57 -2.18 6.68 13.97
CA GLY A 57 -0.73 6.71 13.74
C GLY A 57 -0.32 6.78 12.27
N ILE A 58 -1.29 6.74 11.35
CA ILE A 58 -1.05 6.72 9.90
C ILE A 58 -1.40 8.10 9.31
N ASN A 59 -0.56 8.59 8.41
CA ASN A 59 -1.00 9.64 7.49
C ASN A 59 -2.16 9.09 6.63
N SER A 60 -3.28 9.80 6.54
CA SER A 60 -4.51 9.42 5.83
C SER A 60 -4.27 8.91 4.40
N GLN A 61 -3.17 9.32 3.78
CA GLN A 61 -2.72 8.88 2.47
C GLN A 61 -2.46 7.37 2.39
N PHE A 62 -2.05 6.73 3.50
CA PHE A 62 -1.76 5.30 3.57
C PHE A 62 -2.99 4.46 3.95
N VAL A 63 -3.93 5.01 4.71
CA VAL A 63 -5.15 4.32 5.15
C VAL A 63 -6.07 3.98 3.98
N ASN A 64 -6.10 4.84 2.97
CA ASN A 64 -7.05 4.74 1.86
C ASN A 64 -6.71 3.64 0.85
N ASN A 65 -5.54 3.01 0.94
CA ASN A 65 -5.04 2.10 -0.09
C ASN A 65 -4.95 0.63 0.34
N GLY A 66 -5.10 0.36 1.63
CA GLY A 66 -5.27 -0.99 2.14
C GLY A 66 -3.98 -1.72 2.50
N ILE A 67 -4.06 -2.42 3.62
CA ILE A 67 -3.09 -3.38 4.11
C ILE A 67 -3.73 -4.75 4.00
N TYR A 68 -2.97 -5.73 3.53
CA TYR A 68 -3.48 -7.07 3.28
C TYR A 68 -2.54 -8.12 3.87
N HIS A 69 -3.11 -9.13 4.50
CA HIS A 69 -2.45 -10.42 4.70
C HIS A 69 -2.32 -11.14 3.36
N LEU A 70 -1.19 -11.75 3.12
CA LEU A 70 -0.98 -12.62 1.97
C LEU A 70 -0.96 -14.07 2.42
N LEU A 71 -1.72 -14.90 1.69
CA LEU A 71 -1.81 -16.34 1.93
C LEU A 71 -1.43 -17.08 0.64
N ASN A 72 -0.64 -18.14 0.77
CA ASN A 72 -0.40 -19.11 -0.28
C ASN A 72 -1.19 -20.40 0.07
N GLY A 73 -2.32 -20.57 -0.57
CA GLY A 73 -3.31 -21.51 -0.09
C GLY A 73 -3.83 -21.13 1.31
N LYS A 74 -3.47 -21.92 2.34
CA LYS A 74 -3.81 -21.65 3.75
C LYS A 74 -2.65 -21.05 4.57
N GLU A 75 -1.47 -21.02 4.02
CA GLU A 75 -0.27 -20.56 4.71
C GLU A 75 -0.15 -19.04 4.66
N PHE A 76 0.05 -18.40 5.81
CA PHE A 76 0.37 -16.98 5.88
C PHE A 76 1.83 -16.76 5.46
N VAL A 77 2.04 -15.95 4.42
CA VAL A 77 3.37 -15.74 3.80
C VAL A 77 3.88 -14.30 3.87
N GLY A 78 3.10 -13.39 4.43
CA GLY A 78 3.52 -12.00 4.61
C GLY A 78 2.39 -10.99 4.43
N PHE A 79 2.76 -9.76 4.12
CA PHE A 79 1.82 -8.66 3.98
C PHE A 79 2.01 -7.94 2.65
N MET A 80 0.97 -7.26 2.21
CA MET A 80 1.03 -6.30 1.11
C MET A 80 0.43 -4.98 1.56
N VAL A 81 1.10 -3.89 1.22
CA VAL A 81 0.56 -2.53 1.33
C VAL A 81 0.43 -1.95 -0.06
N LEU A 82 -0.77 -1.47 -0.39
CA LEU A 82 -1.05 -0.70 -1.60
C LEU A 82 -1.22 0.76 -1.20
N THR A 83 -0.46 1.65 -1.84
CA THR A 83 -0.46 3.06 -1.50
C THR A 83 0.06 3.92 -2.66
N SER A 84 0.15 5.22 -2.44
CA SER A 84 0.64 6.18 -3.43
C SER A 84 1.78 7.00 -2.82
N SER A 85 2.73 7.37 -3.65
CA SER A 85 3.78 8.35 -3.32
C SER A 85 3.64 9.57 -4.23
N MET A 86 4.24 10.68 -3.81
CA MET A 86 4.15 11.92 -4.56
C MET A 86 5.26 11.99 -5.60
N GLY A 87 4.87 12.05 -6.88
CA GLY A 87 5.74 12.44 -7.96
C GLY A 87 5.89 13.96 -8.06
N ARG A 88 6.71 14.43 -9.00
CA ARG A 88 6.93 15.87 -9.19
C ARG A 88 5.66 16.63 -9.55
N PHE A 89 4.79 16.03 -10.35
CA PHE A 89 3.57 16.67 -10.89
C PHE A 89 2.30 15.99 -10.37
N GLU A 90 2.34 14.69 -10.18
CA GLU A 90 1.19 13.88 -9.79
C GLU A 90 1.62 12.71 -8.91
N PRO A 91 0.71 12.16 -8.09
CA PRO A 91 1.00 10.97 -7.32
C PRO A 91 1.11 9.74 -8.23
N PHE A 92 1.88 8.75 -7.80
CA PHE A 92 1.98 7.45 -8.45
C PHE A 92 1.71 6.33 -7.45
N ASP A 93 1.10 5.26 -7.94
CA ASP A 93 0.71 4.14 -7.10
C ASP A 93 1.79 3.05 -7.09
N TYR A 94 1.98 2.44 -5.92
CA TYR A 94 2.93 1.34 -5.75
C TYR A 94 2.43 0.33 -4.71
N MET A 95 2.98 -0.87 -4.76
CA MET A 95 2.79 -1.90 -3.77
C MET A 95 4.11 -2.24 -3.08
N VAL A 96 4.03 -2.53 -1.80
CA VAL A 96 5.13 -3.10 -1.01
C VAL A 96 4.70 -4.46 -0.51
N VAL A 97 5.50 -5.47 -0.79
CA VAL A 97 5.33 -6.80 -0.23
C VAL A 97 6.33 -6.98 0.88
N TYR A 98 5.86 -7.40 2.04
CA TYR A 98 6.66 -7.68 3.22
C TYR A 98 6.69 -9.18 3.51
N ASN A 99 7.83 -9.64 3.99
CA ASN A 99 7.95 -10.94 4.63
C ASN A 99 7.20 -10.96 5.98
N THR A 100 7.07 -12.13 6.59
CA THR A 100 6.43 -12.30 7.89
C THR A 100 7.16 -11.59 9.03
N ASP A 101 8.45 -11.28 8.87
CA ASP A 101 9.29 -10.50 9.81
C ASP A 101 9.26 -8.99 9.55
N MET A 102 8.37 -8.52 8.68
CA MET A 102 8.25 -7.12 8.27
C MET A 102 9.45 -6.54 7.51
N SER A 103 10.35 -7.36 7.02
CA SER A 103 11.33 -6.92 6.04
C SER A 103 10.68 -6.79 4.65
N VAL A 104 11.11 -5.81 3.88
CA VAL A 104 10.64 -5.63 2.49
C VAL A 104 11.10 -6.82 1.65
N LYS A 105 10.14 -7.52 1.06
CA LYS A 105 10.38 -8.61 0.11
C LYS A 105 10.54 -8.07 -1.31
N GLU A 106 9.63 -7.18 -1.72
CA GLU A 106 9.66 -6.55 -3.03
C GLU A 106 8.80 -5.29 -3.07
N ILE A 107 9.12 -4.38 -3.97
CA ILE A 107 8.34 -3.18 -4.28
C ILE A 107 8.08 -3.17 -5.78
N ASP A 108 6.83 -2.85 -6.18
CA ASP A 108 6.45 -2.61 -7.56
C ASP A 108 5.68 -1.30 -7.69
N VAL A 109 6.05 -0.47 -8.66
CA VAL A 109 5.27 0.70 -9.05
C VAL A 109 4.17 0.26 -10.03
N LEU A 110 2.93 0.48 -9.63
CA LEU A 110 1.75 0.00 -10.35
C LEU A 110 1.29 0.97 -11.43
N ASN A 111 1.43 2.27 -11.18
CA ASN A 111 1.02 3.32 -12.09
C ASN A 111 2.01 4.49 -11.96
N TYR A 112 2.73 4.80 -13.02
CA TYR A 112 3.63 5.95 -13.12
C TYR A 112 3.42 6.59 -14.48
N THR A 113 2.79 7.75 -14.49
CA THR A 113 2.35 8.44 -15.72
C THR A 113 3.24 9.61 -16.09
N SER A 114 4.15 10.03 -15.18
CA SER A 114 5.08 11.12 -15.45
C SER A 114 6.01 10.79 -16.63
N PRO A 115 6.20 11.71 -17.59
CA PRO A 115 7.11 11.50 -18.71
C PRO A 115 8.59 11.50 -18.29
N HIS A 116 8.88 11.90 -17.05
CA HIS A 116 10.24 12.02 -16.52
C HIS A 116 10.42 11.11 -15.29
N GLY A 117 11.60 10.54 -15.16
CA GLY A 117 11.97 9.78 -13.95
C GLY A 117 11.38 8.38 -13.89
N GLY A 118 11.08 7.77 -15.04
CA GLY A 118 10.55 6.39 -15.14
C GLY A 118 11.44 5.34 -14.45
N GLU A 119 12.70 5.66 -14.20
CA GLU A 119 13.64 4.80 -13.48
C GLU A 119 13.18 4.49 -12.05
N VAL A 120 12.34 5.35 -11.43
CA VAL A 120 11.74 5.08 -10.11
C VAL A 120 10.86 3.82 -10.12
N ALA A 121 10.33 3.44 -11.29
CA ALA A 121 9.55 2.23 -11.48
C ALA A 121 10.39 1.02 -11.93
N SER A 122 11.70 1.20 -12.13
CA SER A 122 12.57 0.11 -12.59
C SER A 122 12.86 -0.88 -11.47
N GLN A 123 12.71 -2.17 -11.73
CA GLN A 123 13.03 -3.23 -10.78
C GLN A 123 14.52 -3.21 -10.36
N LYS A 124 15.42 -2.72 -11.23
CA LYS A 124 16.84 -2.55 -10.89
C LYS A 124 17.01 -1.60 -9.71
N TRP A 125 16.31 -0.48 -9.71
CA TRP A 125 16.38 0.51 -8.64
C TRP A 125 15.60 0.06 -7.39
N LEU A 126 14.39 -0.48 -7.57
CA LEU A 126 13.53 -0.91 -6.48
C LEU A 126 14.11 -2.09 -5.67
N LYS A 127 14.98 -2.91 -6.26
CA LYS A 127 15.65 -4.00 -5.55
C LYS A 127 16.54 -3.53 -4.39
N GLN A 128 16.97 -2.28 -4.36
CA GLN A 128 17.77 -1.73 -3.26
C GLN A 128 17.00 -1.69 -1.93
N PHE A 129 15.68 -1.75 -1.96
CA PHE A 129 14.84 -1.80 -0.76
C PHE A 129 14.66 -3.21 -0.18
N VAL A 130 15.04 -4.25 -0.91
CA VAL A 130 14.87 -5.65 -0.45
C VAL A 130 15.65 -5.89 0.84
N GLY A 131 14.96 -6.45 1.85
CA GLY A 131 15.51 -6.67 3.19
C GLY A 131 15.44 -5.44 4.11
N TYR A 132 14.98 -4.29 3.62
CA TYR A 132 14.76 -3.13 4.48
C TYR A 132 13.71 -3.44 5.55
N ASN A 133 14.02 -3.12 6.80
CA ASN A 133 13.21 -3.48 7.97
C ASN A 133 12.99 -2.32 8.95
N GLY A 134 12.95 -1.08 8.44
CA GLY A 134 12.65 0.11 9.27
C GLY A 134 13.85 0.76 9.95
N LYS A 135 15.08 0.45 9.57
CA LYS A 135 16.26 1.22 9.95
C LYS A 135 16.26 2.58 9.25
N HIS A 136 17.26 3.42 9.56
CA HIS A 136 17.44 4.66 8.82
C HIS A 136 17.63 4.37 7.33
N LEU A 137 16.94 5.12 6.47
CA LEU A 137 16.99 4.98 5.02
C LEU A 137 17.16 6.37 4.40
N LYS A 138 18.26 6.59 3.71
CA LYS A 138 18.62 7.90 3.15
C LYS A 138 18.78 7.81 1.64
N TYR A 139 18.01 8.64 0.93
CA TYR A 139 18.16 8.84 -0.51
C TYR A 139 19.52 9.45 -0.86
N GLY A 140 20.18 8.94 -1.87
CA GLY A 140 21.50 9.36 -2.32
C GLY A 140 22.67 8.81 -1.48
N SER A 141 22.38 7.96 -0.48
CA SER A 141 23.38 7.28 0.35
C SER A 141 23.10 5.79 0.45
N ASP A 142 21.95 5.41 1.05
CA ASP A 142 21.56 3.99 1.18
C ASP A 142 20.81 3.50 -0.06
N ILE A 143 20.11 4.41 -0.74
CA ILE A 143 19.41 4.19 -2.01
C ILE A 143 19.97 5.16 -3.04
N ASP A 144 20.37 4.64 -4.19
CA ASP A 144 20.97 5.42 -5.27
C ASP A 144 20.06 6.57 -5.73
N ALA A 145 20.67 7.72 -5.97
CA ALA A 145 19.98 8.85 -6.56
C ALA A 145 19.67 8.60 -8.04
N ILE A 146 18.51 9.05 -8.48
CA ILE A 146 18.08 9.01 -9.89
C ILE A 146 18.14 10.41 -10.48
N THR A 147 18.99 10.61 -11.49
CA THR A 147 19.06 11.88 -12.23
C THR A 147 17.72 12.14 -12.93
N GLY A 148 17.18 13.35 -12.75
CA GLY A 148 15.88 13.73 -13.33
C GLY A 148 14.63 13.22 -12.59
N ALA A 149 14.79 12.34 -11.57
CA ALA A 149 13.69 11.82 -10.75
C ALA A 149 13.84 12.08 -9.25
N THR A 150 14.67 13.01 -8.84
CA THR A 150 15.00 13.26 -7.42
C THR A 150 13.78 13.40 -6.54
N TYR A 151 12.74 14.14 -6.99
CA TYR A 151 11.54 14.35 -6.20
C TYR A 151 10.77 13.05 -5.98
N SER A 152 10.43 12.32 -7.05
CA SER A 152 9.68 11.07 -6.96
C SER A 152 10.44 9.99 -6.19
N ALA A 153 11.75 9.87 -6.43
CA ALA A 153 12.59 8.89 -5.77
C ALA A 153 12.77 9.18 -4.27
N SER A 154 13.03 10.45 -3.90
CA SER A 154 13.15 10.83 -2.48
C SER A 154 11.83 10.70 -1.72
N SER A 155 10.69 10.99 -2.38
CA SER A 155 9.37 10.77 -1.81
C SER A 155 9.14 9.28 -1.51
N LEU A 156 9.43 8.40 -2.49
CA LEU A 156 9.27 6.96 -2.30
C LEU A 156 10.15 6.42 -1.17
N VAL A 157 11.42 6.84 -1.09
CA VAL A 157 12.33 6.45 0.00
C VAL A 157 11.76 6.83 1.37
N LYS A 158 11.27 8.07 1.51
CA LYS A 158 10.62 8.55 2.75
C LYS A 158 9.37 7.73 3.09
N ASP A 159 8.53 7.46 2.10
CA ASP A 159 7.28 6.74 2.28
C ASP A 159 7.52 5.28 2.69
N ILE A 160 8.47 4.59 2.04
CA ILE A 160 8.88 3.23 2.43
C ILE A 160 9.36 3.19 3.88
N GLY A 161 10.17 4.18 4.29
CA GLY A 161 10.60 4.30 5.69
C GLY A 161 9.43 4.45 6.65
N THR A 162 8.49 5.33 6.33
CA THR A 162 7.30 5.60 7.14
C THR A 162 6.40 4.38 7.25
N ILE A 163 6.07 3.75 6.11
CA ILE A 163 5.18 2.58 6.05
C ILE A 163 5.80 1.39 6.78
N THR A 164 7.08 1.09 6.55
CA THR A 164 7.75 -0.05 7.19
C THR A 164 7.75 0.11 8.71
N ASN A 165 8.06 1.32 9.21
CA ASN A 165 8.00 1.60 10.65
C ASN A 165 6.58 1.51 11.22
N TYR A 166 5.58 1.85 10.42
CA TYR A 166 4.19 1.70 10.79
C TYR A 166 3.78 0.22 10.84
N MET A 167 4.07 -0.55 9.79
CA MET A 167 3.78 -1.99 9.72
C MET A 167 4.34 -2.77 10.92
N LYS A 168 5.49 -2.38 11.43
CA LYS A 168 6.09 -2.97 12.64
C LYS A 168 5.34 -2.67 13.93
N LYS A 169 4.48 -1.66 13.97
CA LYS A 169 3.68 -1.27 15.15
C LYS A 169 2.30 -1.89 15.16
N ILE A 170 1.80 -2.31 14.00
CA ILE A 170 0.51 -3.01 13.90
C ILE A 170 0.67 -4.37 14.61
N LYS A 171 -0.26 -4.66 15.51
CA LYS A 171 -0.34 -5.99 16.13
C LYS A 171 -1.07 -6.92 15.15
N HIS A 172 -0.41 -7.98 14.77
CA HIS A 172 -0.94 -9.02 13.88
C HIS A 172 -1.41 -10.22 14.65
#